data_d6285a44c0ca31f71c2138375f424750
#
_entry.id   d6285a44c0ca31f71c2138375f424750
#
_cell.length_a   1.000
_cell.length_b   1.000
_cell.length_c   1.000
_cell.angle_alpha   90.00
_cell.angle_beta   90.00
_cell.angle_gamma   90.00
#
_symmetry.space_group_name_H-M   'P 1'
#
loop_
_entity.id
_entity.type
_entity.pdbx_description
1 polymer ?
#
loop_
_entity_poly.entity_id
_entity_poly.type
_entity_poly.pdbx_seq_one_letter_code
_entity_poly.pdbx_strand_id
1 'polypeptide(L)'
;KVYRAVQHTAKDTGKDTGKGEAAAPTTGPFTADMKKQLMTVFDRMERPLHLEVALSDDPRSSELLDFMTQLAEMTDKLSVEITGGTGVPNVRIYNADGSWAGLAFHGVPGGHEFTSFVLGLYNASSAGQKVADEDLARIEKIKEDHHITIMVSLSCTMCPELVTSAQRIATLNPHVKTDVYDLSLFPEIKEQYNIMSVPCFFIDDDAKFHFGKKNISQILDLLEQEEANA
;
A
#
# COMPACT_ATOMS: atom_id res chain seq x y z
N LYS A 1 14.13 15.75 4.53
CA LYS A 1 13.45 17.05 4.26
C LYS A 1 12.01 16.69 3.93
N VAL A 2 11.10 17.07 4.82
CA VAL A 2 9.66 16.89 4.63
C VAL A 2 9.24 17.88 3.54
N TYR A 3 8.89 17.37 2.37
CA TYR A 3 8.26 18.18 1.33
C TYR A 3 6.74 18.20 1.61
N ARG A 4 6.30 19.26 2.27
CA ARG A 4 4.89 19.64 2.18
C ARG A 4 4.66 20.03 0.72
N ALA A 5 3.62 19.49 0.09
CA ALA A 5 3.19 19.94 -1.23
C ALA A 5 3.05 21.45 -1.21
N VAL A 6 3.97 22.15 -1.89
CA VAL A 6 3.91 23.61 -1.99
C VAL A 6 2.83 23.90 -3.02
N GLN A 7 1.74 24.51 -2.56
CA GLN A 7 0.73 25.07 -3.44
C GLN A 7 1.39 26.15 -4.30
N HIS A 8 1.63 25.87 -5.56
CA HIS A 8 1.91 26.89 -6.55
C HIS A 8 0.62 27.66 -6.85
N THR A 9 0.44 28.78 -6.18
CA THR A 9 -0.53 29.77 -6.60
C THR A 9 -0.04 30.39 -7.92
N ALA A 10 -0.54 29.90 -9.05
CA ALA A 10 -0.44 30.61 -10.30
C ALA A 10 -1.34 31.85 -10.24
N LYS A 11 -0.74 33.04 -10.32
CA LYS A 11 -1.46 34.29 -10.48
C LYS A 11 -2.16 34.30 -11.84
N ASP A 12 -3.47 34.37 -11.77
CA ASP A 12 -4.38 34.62 -12.88
C ASP A 12 -4.18 36.04 -13.44
N THR A 13 -4.01 36.16 -14.75
CA THR A 13 -4.34 37.35 -15.49
C THR A 13 -5.23 36.96 -16.68
N GLY A 14 -6.50 37.30 -16.53
CA GLY A 14 -7.63 36.92 -17.33
C GLY A 14 -7.64 37.31 -18.79
N LYS A 15 -8.46 36.60 -19.55
CA LYS A 15 -9.60 37.15 -20.32
C LYS A 15 -10.45 36.05 -20.93
N ASP A 16 -11.71 36.20 -20.63
CA ASP A 16 -12.92 35.56 -21.11
C ASP A 16 -13.02 35.38 -22.63
N THR A 17 -13.50 34.20 -23.09
CA THR A 17 -14.66 34.04 -24.00
C THR A 17 -14.93 32.56 -24.36
N GLY A 18 -16.08 32.06 -23.90
CA GLY A 18 -17.04 31.33 -24.75
C GLY A 18 -16.86 29.84 -25.07
N LYS A 19 -17.67 28.98 -24.41
CA LYS A 19 -18.31 27.76 -24.92
C LYS A 19 -17.47 26.55 -25.30
N GLY A 20 -17.70 25.49 -24.58
CA GLY A 20 -17.40 24.12 -24.94
C GLY A 20 -16.78 23.38 -23.76
N GLU A 21 -17.60 22.76 -22.94
CA GLU A 21 -17.19 21.89 -21.82
C GLU A 21 -16.61 20.59 -22.38
N ALA A 22 -15.36 20.67 -22.82
CA ALA A 22 -14.51 19.51 -23.02
C ALA A 22 -13.78 19.29 -21.70
N ALA A 23 -14.03 18.15 -21.05
CA ALA A 23 -13.31 17.74 -19.85
C ALA A 23 -11.81 17.92 -20.08
N ALA A 24 -11.16 18.74 -19.25
CA ALA A 24 -9.72 18.95 -19.31
C ALA A 24 -9.02 17.58 -19.17
N PRO A 25 -7.95 17.31 -19.93
CA PRO A 25 -7.18 16.09 -19.77
C PRO A 25 -6.63 16.07 -18.34
N THR A 26 -7.02 15.07 -17.56
CA THR A 26 -6.48 14.84 -16.22
C THR A 26 -5.01 14.46 -16.39
N THR A 27 -4.11 15.40 -16.21
CA THR A 27 -2.68 15.13 -16.15
C THR A 27 -2.38 14.41 -14.85
N GLY A 28 -2.28 13.07 -14.87
CA GLY A 28 -1.93 12.28 -13.70
C GLY A 28 -2.52 10.87 -13.71
N PRO A 29 -2.10 10.00 -12.76
CA PRO A 29 -2.52 8.59 -12.70
C PRO A 29 -4.00 8.38 -12.37
N PHE A 30 -4.72 9.42 -11.89
CA PHE A 30 -6.10 9.29 -11.43
C PHE A 30 -7.08 10.07 -12.29
N THR A 31 -8.14 9.40 -12.74
CA THR A 31 -9.28 10.05 -13.41
C THR A 31 -10.09 10.88 -12.40
N ALA A 32 -10.95 11.78 -12.91
CA ALA A 32 -11.83 12.58 -12.05
C ALA A 32 -12.76 11.70 -11.17
N ASP A 33 -13.28 10.60 -11.71
CA ASP A 33 -14.12 9.67 -10.97
C ASP A 33 -13.33 8.90 -9.89
N MET A 34 -12.10 8.49 -10.20
CA MET A 34 -11.20 7.88 -9.20
C MET A 34 -10.91 8.86 -8.06
N LYS A 35 -10.59 10.11 -8.38
CA LYS A 35 -10.36 11.15 -7.36
C LYS A 35 -11.56 11.35 -6.45
N LYS A 36 -12.77 11.37 -7.00
CA LYS A 36 -14.01 11.48 -6.21
C LYS A 36 -14.20 10.28 -5.26
N GLN A 37 -13.93 9.07 -5.74
CA GLN A 37 -14.01 7.86 -4.92
C GLN A 37 -12.94 7.87 -3.82
N LEU A 38 -11.71 8.24 -4.13
CA LEU A 38 -10.61 8.37 -3.18
C LEU A 38 -10.93 9.36 -2.08
N MET A 39 -11.44 10.55 -2.42
CA MET A 39 -11.85 11.55 -1.43
C MET A 39 -12.90 11.00 -0.46
N THR A 40 -13.87 10.19 -0.94
CA THR A 40 -14.86 9.54 -0.07
C THR A 40 -14.21 8.58 0.95
N VAL A 41 -13.12 7.92 0.58
CA VAL A 41 -12.35 7.06 1.50
C VAL A 41 -11.51 7.92 2.45
N PHE A 42 -10.83 8.93 1.93
CA PHE A 42 -9.95 9.81 2.70
C PHE A 42 -10.70 10.67 3.72
N ASP A 43 -11.93 11.06 3.46
CA ASP A 43 -12.81 11.75 4.41
C ASP A 43 -13.09 10.92 5.68
N ARG A 44 -12.88 9.61 5.60
CA ARG A 44 -13.04 8.68 6.73
C ARG A 44 -11.73 8.40 7.48
N MET A 45 -10.62 8.96 7.02
CA MET A 45 -9.34 8.86 7.71
C MET A 45 -9.35 9.72 8.96
N GLU A 46 -8.95 9.15 10.09
CA GLU A 46 -8.98 9.81 11.41
C GLU A 46 -7.59 10.30 11.81
N ARG A 47 -6.57 9.52 11.52
CA ARG A 47 -5.18 9.78 11.90
C ARG A 47 -4.32 10.08 10.69
N PRO A 48 -3.38 11.03 10.79
CA PRO A 48 -2.42 11.28 9.72
C PRO A 48 -1.43 10.13 9.56
N LEU A 49 -1.03 9.90 8.31
CA LEU A 49 0.01 8.95 7.92
C LEU A 49 1.10 9.65 7.13
N HIS A 50 2.33 9.12 7.23
CA HIS A 50 3.47 9.56 6.45
C HIS A 50 3.85 8.47 5.44
N LEU A 51 3.90 8.85 4.17
CA LEU A 51 4.33 7.99 3.07
C LEU A 51 5.83 8.24 2.84
N GLU A 52 6.68 7.35 3.32
CA GLU A 52 8.12 7.39 3.03
C GLU A 52 8.35 6.73 1.66
N VAL A 53 8.77 7.53 0.70
CA VAL A 53 8.99 7.11 -0.69
C VAL A 53 10.49 7.01 -0.95
N ALA A 54 11.00 5.79 -1.05
CA ALA A 54 12.39 5.52 -1.39
C ALA A 54 12.56 5.56 -2.91
N LEU A 55 13.27 6.58 -3.40
CA LEU A 55 13.55 6.80 -4.81
C LEU A 55 14.96 6.37 -5.16
N SER A 56 15.15 5.89 -6.39
CA SER A 56 16.43 5.46 -6.96
C SER A 56 16.58 5.97 -8.40
N ASP A 57 17.60 5.50 -9.10
CA ASP A 57 17.79 5.77 -10.54
C ASP A 57 16.83 4.97 -11.44
N ASP A 58 15.98 4.13 -10.86
CA ASP A 58 14.95 3.40 -11.58
C ASP A 58 13.89 4.38 -12.15
N PRO A 59 13.52 4.27 -13.45
CA PRO A 59 12.59 5.19 -14.10
C PRO A 59 11.19 5.21 -13.46
N ARG A 60 10.80 4.16 -12.73
CA ARG A 60 9.52 4.12 -11.98
C ARG A 60 9.51 5.02 -10.75
N SER A 61 10.67 5.54 -10.34
CA SER A 61 10.76 6.47 -9.20
C SER A 61 9.93 7.72 -9.40
N SER A 62 9.89 8.29 -10.62
CA SER A 62 9.04 9.44 -10.92
C SER A 62 7.55 9.08 -10.89
N GLU A 63 7.17 7.92 -11.42
CA GLU A 63 5.79 7.44 -11.41
C GLU A 63 5.29 7.21 -9.98
N LEU A 64 6.10 6.55 -9.14
CA LEU A 64 5.74 6.33 -7.72
C LEU A 64 5.60 7.65 -6.98
N LEU A 65 6.52 8.59 -7.20
CA LEU A 65 6.47 9.91 -6.55
C LEU A 65 5.21 10.69 -6.95
N ASP A 66 4.90 10.74 -8.25
CA ASP A 66 3.69 11.37 -8.77
C ASP A 66 2.43 10.73 -8.18
N PHE A 67 2.40 9.41 -8.11
CA PHE A 67 1.28 8.66 -7.56
C PHE A 67 1.05 9.02 -6.08
N MET A 68 2.10 8.98 -5.25
CA MET A 68 2.00 9.28 -3.82
C MET A 68 1.69 10.75 -3.56
N THR A 69 2.29 11.66 -4.34
CA THR A 69 2.04 13.11 -4.22
C THR A 69 0.58 13.44 -4.54
N GLN A 70 0.02 12.87 -5.61
CA GLN A 70 -1.38 13.11 -5.96
C GLN A 70 -2.36 12.53 -4.93
N LEU A 71 -2.04 11.39 -4.28
CA LEU A 71 -2.84 10.90 -3.15
C LEU A 71 -2.80 11.89 -1.98
N ALA A 72 -1.61 12.39 -1.63
CA ALA A 72 -1.44 13.33 -0.53
C ALA A 72 -2.08 14.70 -0.78
N GLU A 73 -2.21 15.12 -2.04
CA GLU A 73 -2.92 16.38 -2.41
C GLU A 73 -4.43 16.30 -2.17
N MET A 74 -5.01 15.11 -2.07
CA MET A 74 -6.46 14.92 -1.90
C MET A 74 -6.92 14.98 -0.43
N THR A 75 -5.99 14.99 0.53
CA THR A 75 -6.33 14.97 1.96
C THR A 75 -5.20 15.55 2.81
N ASP A 76 -5.56 16.18 3.93
CA ASP A 76 -4.61 16.64 4.95
C ASP A 76 -4.06 15.50 5.84
N LYS A 77 -4.58 14.28 5.66
CA LYS A 77 -4.19 13.09 6.42
C LYS A 77 -2.99 12.35 5.83
N LEU A 78 -2.55 12.70 4.64
CA LEU A 78 -1.38 12.09 4.01
C LEU A 78 -0.27 13.12 3.80
N SER A 79 0.95 12.73 4.07
CA SER A 79 2.15 13.50 3.72
C SER A 79 3.17 12.59 3.05
N VAL A 80 3.99 13.13 2.16
CA VAL A 80 5.05 12.41 1.46
C VAL A 80 6.40 12.86 1.96
N GLU A 81 7.25 11.90 2.33
CA GLU A 81 8.66 12.10 2.63
C GLU A 81 9.51 11.33 1.63
N ILE A 82 10.49 12.00 1.02
CA ILE A 82 11.36 11.38 0.02
C ILE A 82 12.64 10.95 0.71
N THR A 83 13.01 9.68 0.50
CA THR A 83 14.28 9.10 0.91
C THR A 83 15.05 8.57 -0.29
N GLY A 84 16.37 8.38 -0.14
CA GLY A 84 17.19 7.72 -1.13
C GLY A 84 17.11 6.20 -0.97
N GLY A 85 17.09 5.49 -2.11
CA GLY A 85 17.10 4.05 -2.16
C GLY A 85 17.94 3.51 -3.32
N THR A 86 17.99 2.20 -3.45
CA THR A 86 18.60 1.49 -4.57
C THR A 86 17.63 0.48 -5.16
N GLY A 87 17.75 0.19 -6.44
CA GLY A 87 16.88 -0.79 -7.12
C GLY A 87 15.46 -0.28 -7.33
N VAL A 88 14.48 -1.15 -7.17
CA VAL A 88 13.07 -0.83 -7.38
C VAL A 88 12.57 0.15 -6.30
N PRO A 89 11.93 1.28 -6.69
CA PRO A 89 11.40 2.22 -5.73
C PRO A 89 10.28 1.60 -4.91
N ASN A 90 10.13 2.08 -3.68
CA ASN A 90 9.11 1.56 -2.76
C ASN A 90 8.52 2.66 -1.88
N VAL A 91 7.39 2.36 -1.27
CA VAL A 91 6.73 3.21 -0.28
C VAL A 91 6.49 2.42 1.00
N ARG A 92 6.82 3.03 2.14
CA ARG A 92 6.48 2.56 3.48
C ARG A 92 5.53 3.54 4.16
N ILE A 93 4.60 3.00 4.92
CA ILE A 93 3.58 3.79 5.58
C ILE A 93 3.89 3.88 7.07
N TYR A 94 4.04 5.11 7.57
CA TYR A 94 4.33 5.39 8.96
C TYR A 94 3.16 6.10 9.64
N ASN A 95 2.97 5.81 10.91
CA ASN A 95 2.05 6.52 11.79
C ASN A 95 2.56 7.92 12.12
N ALA A 96 1.71 8.77 12.67
CA ALA A 96 2.06 10.14 13.06
C ALA A 96 3.16 10.22 14.13
N ASP A 97 3.31 9.18 14.93
CA ASP A 97 4.36 9.07 15.96
C ASP A 97 5.72 8.59 15.41
N GLY A 98 5.80 8.34 14.11
CA GLY A 98 6.99 7.86 13.42
C GLY A 98 7.19 6.34 13.48
N SER A 99 6.29 5.58 14.10
CA SER A 99 6.33 4.12 14.06
C SER A 99 5.89 3.60 12.69
N TRP A 100 6.52 2.52 12.21
CA TRP A 100 6.09 1.87 10.97
C TRP A 100 4.71 1.23 11.15
N ALA A 101 3.75 1.58 10.29
CA ALA A 101 2.39 1.02 10.34
C ALA A 101 2.32 -0.47 9.90
N GLY A 102 3.46 -1.06 9.54
CA GLY A 102 3.56 -2.44 9.10
C GLY A 102 3.19 -2.67 7.65
N LEU A 103 3.14 -1.63 6.83
CA LEU A 103 2.76 -1.70 5.42
C LEU A 103 3.85 -1.14 4.53
N ALA A 104 4.21 -1.89 3.48
CA ALA A 104 5.11 -1.44 2.42
C ALA A 104 4.69 -2.00 1.06
N PHE A 105 4.97 -1.27 -0.01
CA PHE A 105 4.78 -1.71 -1.38
C PHE A 105 6.03 -1.42 -2.22
N HIS A 106 6.57 -2.45 -2.85
CA HIS A 106 7.74 -2.38 -3.71
C HIS A 106 7.32 -2.36 -5.18
N GLY A 107 7.47 -1.20 -5.81
CA GLY A 107 6.94 -0.81 -7.11
C GLY A 107 5.88 0.28 -6.99
N VAL A 108 5.06 0.46 -8.04
CA VAL A 108 3.93 1.40 -8.05
C VAL A 108 2.63 0.63 -7.81
N PRO A 109 1.87 0.92 -6.75
CA PRO A 109 0.66 0.17 -6.40
C PRO A 109 -0.52 0.53 -7.33
N GLY A 110 -0.41 0.12 -8.58
CA GLY A 110 -1.42 0.31 -9.63
C GLY A 110 -2.23 -0.96 -9.93
N GLY A 111 -2.96 -0.96 -11.04
CA GLY A 111 -3.76 -2.10 -11.47
C GLY A 111 -4.74 -2.58 -10.39
N HIS A 112 -4.82 -3.88 -10.19
CA HIS A 112 -5.67 -4.46 -9.15
C HIS A 112 -5.19 -4.17 -7.73
N GLU A 113 -3.90 -3.85 -7.51
CA GLU A 113 -3.36 -3.52 -6.19
C GLU A 113 -3.62 -2.07 -5.77
N PHE A 114 -4.16 -1.22 -6.64
CA PHE A 114 -4.56 0.12 -6.27
C PHE A 114 -5.57 0.14 -5.12
N THR A 115 -6.60 -0.68 -5.22
CA THR A 115 -7.64 -0.76 -4.19
C THR A 115 -7.09 -1.30 -2.87
N SER A 116 -6.28 -2.36 -2.89
CA SER A 116 -5.68 -2.93 -1.68
C SER A 116 -4.75 -1.93 -0.99
N PHE A 117 -3.97 -1.15 -1.75
CA PHE A 117 -3.12 -0.10 -1.21
C PHE A 117 -3.93 1.00 -0.51
N VAL A 118 -4.99 1.52 -1.16
CA VAL A 118 -5.87 2.54 -0.59
C VAL A 118 -6.59 2.03 0.66
N LEU A 119 -7.06 0.78 0.65
CA LEU A 119 -7.65 0.14 1.83
C LEU A 119 -6.62 -0.02 2.97
N GLY A 120 -5.37 -0.29 2.65
CA GLY A 120 -4.26 -0.30 3.63
C GLY A 120 -4.12 1.04 4.34
N LEU A 121 -4.11 2.16 3.58
CA LEU A 121 -4.09 3.51 4.15
C LEU A 121 -5.30 3.77 5.06
N TYR A 122 -6.50 3.43 4.60
CA TYR A 122 -7.71 3.57 5.39
C TYR A 122 -7.66 2.74 6.69
N ASN A 123 -7.22 1.49 6.60
CA ASN A 123 -7.10 0.58 7.75
C ASN A 123 -6.06 1.07 8.77
N ALA A 124 -4.96 1.69 8.32
CA ALA A 124 -3.92 2.23 9.19
C ALA A 124 -4.34 3.54 9.87
N SER A 125 -5.20 4.34 9.23
CA SER A 125 -5.56 5.69 9.69
C SER A 125 -6.86 5.78 10.48
N SER A 126 -7.68 4.73 10.52
CA SER A 126 -9.02 4.74 11.12
C SER A 126 -9.30 3.45 11.88
N ALA A 127 -10.55 3.27 12.32
CA ALA A 127 -11.03 1.97 12.84
C ALA A 127 -10.92 0.86 11.79
N GLY A 128 -10.88 1.23 10.51
CA GLY A 128 -10.65 0.34 9.39
C GLY A 128 -11.82 -0.57 9.06
N GLN A 129 -11.56 -1.53 8.20
CA GLN A 129 -12.53 -2.53 7.80
C GLN A 129 -12.90 -3.43 8.99
N LYS A 130 -14.18 -3.79 9.08
CA LYS A 130 -14.66 -4.70 10.13
C LYS A 130 -14.00 -6.08 10.00
N VAL A 131 -13.58 -6.61 11.14
CA VAL A 131 -13.03 -7.97 11.30
C VAL A 131 -14.00 -8.75 12.20
N ALA A 132 -14.14 -10.05 11.98
CA ALA A 132 -14.92 -10.90 12.85
C ALA A 132 -14.34 -10.91 14.28
N ASP A 133 -15.20 -10.90 15.30
CA ASP A 133 -14.75 -10.81 16.70
C ASP A 133 -13.81 -11.97 17.08
N GLU A 134 -14.01 -13.17 16.52
CA GLU A 134 -13.14 -14.32 16.70
C GLU A 134 -11.73 -14.07 16.13
N ASP A 135 -11.64 -13.56 14.90
CA ASP A 135 -10.35 -13.25 14.28
C ASP A 135 -9.66 -12.08 14.98
N LEU A 136 -10.42 -11.07 15.44
CA LEU A 136 -9.87 -9.95 16.20
C LEU A 136 -9.22 -10.44 17.50
N ALA A 137 -9.89 -11.34 18.23
CA ALA A 137 -9.34 -11.94 19.44
C ALA A 137 -8.08 -12.78 19.18
N ARG A 138 -7.95 -13.40 18.01
CA ARG A 138 -6.74 -14.12 17.58
C ARG A 138 -5.61 -13.15 17.26
N ILE A 139 -5.90 -12.08 16.51
CA ILE A 139 -4.92 -11.03 16.19
C ILE A 139 -4.33 -10.42 17.47
N GLU A 140 -5.14 -10.13 18.47
CA GLU A 140 -4.69 -9.53 19.74
C GLU A 140 -3.74 -10.47 20.55
N LYS A 141 -3.79 -11.76 20.29
CA LYS A 141 -2.94 -12.76 20.96
C LYS A 141 -1.54 -12.88 20.37
N ILE A 142 -1.31 -12.40 19.15
CA ILE A 142 0.02 -12.46 18.52
C ILE A 142 1.00 -11.62 19.34
N LYS A 143 2.10 -12.23 19.80
CA LYS A 143 3.15 -11.60 20.62
C LYS A 143 4.52 -11.70 20.00
N GLU A 144 4.73 -12.63 19.09
CA GLU A 144 5.96 -12.79 18.34
C GLU A 144 5.92 -11.89 17.10
N ASP A 145 7.09 -11.41 16.70
CA ASP A 145 7.21 -10.58 15.51
C ASP A 145 7.15 -11.45 14.26
N HIS A 146 6.23 -11.12 13.36
CA HIS A 146 6.05 -11.80 12.07
C HIS A 146 6.15 -10.84 10.90
N HIS A 147 6.79 -11.31 9.85
CA HIS A 147 6.93 -10.59 8.59
C HIS A 147 6.31 -11.39 7.45
N ILE A 148 5.22 -10.87 6.87
CA ILE A 148 4.53 -11.47 5.74
C ILE A 148 5.04 -10.82 4.45
N THR A 149 5.77 -11.57 3.65
CA THR A 149 6.27 -11.11 2.35
C THR A 149 5.39 -11.67 1.24
N ILE A 150 4.73 -10.79 0.47
CA ILE A 150 3.75 -11.15 -0.55
C ILE A 150 4.25 -10.75 -1.92
N MET A 151 4.21 -11.69 -2.88
CA MET A 151 4.46 -11.43 -4.29
C MET A 151 3.14 -11.40 -5.06
N VAL A 152 2.94 -10.32 -5.81
CA VAL A 152 1.74 -10.05 -6.59
C VAL A 152 2.08 -9.76 -8.05
N SER A 153 1.05 -9.68 -8.89
CA SER A 153 1.09 -9.03 -10.20
C SER A 153 -0.05 -8.02 -10.26
N LEU A 154 0.21 -6.85 -10.84
CA LEU A 154 -0.79 -5.79 -10.95
C LEU A 154 -2.02 -6.20 -11.81
N SER A 155 -1.89 -7.24 -12.63
CA SER A 155 -2.99 -7.84 -13.42
C SER A 155 -3.70 -9.01 -12.73
N CYS A 156 -3.27 -9.40 -11.54
CA CYS A 156 -3.81 -10.54 -10.79
C CYS A 156 -5.09 -10.15 -10.06
N THR A 157 -6.22 -10.76 -10.41
CA THR A 157 -7.52 -10.46 -9.78
C THR A 157 -7.71 -11.07 -8.39
N MET A 158 -6.90 -12.08 -8.02
CA MET A 158 -6.96 -12.76 -6.72
C MET A 158 -5.99 -12.20 -5.69
N CYS A 159 -4.98 -11.45 -6.12
CA CYS A 159 -3.94 -10.91 -5.26
C CYS A 159 -4.49 -9.91 -4.21
N PRO A 160 -5.41 -8.99 -4.54
CA PRO A 160 -5.89 -7.99 -3.59
C PRO A 160 -6.55 -8.56 -2.34
N GLU A 161 -7.19 -9.74 -2.41
CA GLU A 161 -7.80 -10.37 -1.23
C GLU A 161 -6.75 -10.76 -0.19
N LEU A 162 -5.65 -11.39 -0.64
CA LEU A 162 -4.53 -11.73 0.25
C LEU A 162 -3.87 -10.47 0.82
N VAL A 163 -3.56 -9.51 -0.03
CA VAL A 163 -2.90 -8.25 0.37
C VAL A 163 -3.73 -7.51 1.40
N THR A 164 -5.02 -7.29 1.14
CA THR A 164 -5.91 -6.59 2.07
C THR A 164 -6.03 -7.32 3.41
N SER A 165 -6.13 -8.65 3.38
CA SER A 165 -6.22 -9.47 4.60
C SER A 165 -4.96 -9.37 5.46
N ALA A 166 -3.79 -9.53 4.86
CA ALA A 166 -2.51 -9.44 5.57
C ALA A 166 -2.27 -8.02 6.12
N GLN A 167 -2.50 -6.99 5.31
CA GLN A 167 -2.40 -5.59 5.73
C GLN A 167 -3.36 -5.28 6.89
N ARG A 168 -4.57 -5.85 6.87
CA ARG A 168 -5.53 -5.63 7.96
C ARG A 168 -5.03 -6.19 9.28
N ILE A 169 -4.42 -7.37 9.28
CA ILE A 169 -3.78 -7.95 10.48
C ILE A 169 -2.64 -7.02 10.96
N ALA A 170 -1.76 -6.59 10.05
CA ALA A 170 -0.65 -5.71 10.39
C ALA A 170 -1.08 -4.37 10.99
N THR A 171 -2.19 -3.78 10.52
CA THR A 171 -2.73 -2.53 11.09
C THR A 171 -3.39 -2.70 12.46
N LEU A 172 -3.72 -3.92 12.85
CA LEU A 172 -4.35 -4.23 14.14
C LEU A 172 -3.34 -4.74 15.19
N ASN A 173 -2.19 -5.25 14.76
CA ASN A 173 -1.16 -5.74 15.68
C ASN A 173 0.24 -5.30 15.24
N PRO A 174 0.99 -4.55 16.07
CA PRO A 174 2.31 -4.03 15.71
C PRO A 174 3.39 -5.12 15.55
N HIS A 175 3.13 -6.34 16.00
CA HIS A 175 4.02 -7.48 15.80
C HIS A 175 3.96 -8.05 14.37
N VAL A 176 2.97 -7.67 13.57
CA VAL A 176 2.84 -8.15 12.18
C VAL A 176 3.23 -7.05 11.19
N LYS A 177 4.10 -7.39 10.25
CA LYS A 177 4.53 -6.52 9.14
C LYS A 177 4.20 -7.18 7.81
N THR A 178 3.91 -6.37 6.81
CA THR A 178 3.54 -6.84 5.48
C THR A 178 4.27 -6.02 4.42
N ASP A 179 5.10 -6.70 3.64
CA ASP A 179 5.74 -6.15 2.44
C ASP A 179 5.11 -6.78 1.19
N VAL A 180 4.69 -5.96 0.25
CA VAL A 180 4.11 -6.39 -1.03
C VAL A 180 5.07 -6.05 -2.17
N TYR A 181 5.36 -7.03 -3.02
CA TYR A 181 6.27 -6.92 -4.16
C TYR A 181 5.51 -7.15 -5.47
N ASP A 182 5.59 -6.19 -6.39
CA ASP A 182 5.23 -6.46 -7.78
C ASP A 182 6.31 -7.38 -8.39
N LEU A 183 6.02 -8.67 -8.47
CA LEU A 183 6.98 -9.70 -8.88
C LEU A 183 7.54 -9.46 -10.29
N SER A 184 6.83 -8.71 -11.14
CA SER A 184 7.30 -8.38 -12.49
C SER A 184 8.57 -7.51 -12.47
N LEU A 185 8.82 -6.84 -11.36
CA LEU A 185 9.96 -5.95 -11.16
C LEU A 185 11.15 -6.64 -10.47
N PHE A 186 10.97 -7.89 -10.07
CA PHE A 186 11.96 -8.68 -9.33
C PHE A 186 12.20 -10.05 -10.00
N PRO A 187 12.75 -10.06 -11.25
CA PRO A 187 12.97 -11.31 -11.97
C PRO A 187 13.91 -12.26 -11.22
N GLU A 188 14.87 -11.71 -10.46
CA GLU A 188 15.80 -12.50 -9.63
C GLU A 188 15.07 -13.27 -8.52
N ILE A 189 14.06 -12.69 -7.87
CA ILE A 189 13.25 -13.38 -6.86
C ILE A 189 12.44 -14.50 -7.53
N LYS A 190 11.83 -14.19 -8.68
CA LYS A 190 11.05 -15.15 -9.44
C LYS A 190 11.87 -16.36 -9.85
N GLU A 191 13.10 -16.15 -10.33
CA GLU A 191 14.03 -17.21 -10.75
C GLU A 191 14.59 -17.98 -9.56
N GLN A 192 15.08 -17.28 -8.52
CA GLN A 192 15.68 -17.90 -7.33
C GLN A 192 14.73 -18.88 -6.65
N TYR A 193 13.46 -18.51 -6.50
CA TYR A 193 12.45 -19.33 -5.82
C TYR A 193 11.53 -20.12 -6.77
N ASN A 194 11.79 -20.08 -8.08
CA ASN A 194 10.98 -20.71 -9.11
C ASN A 194 9.48 -20.44 -8.96
N ILE A 195 9.12 -19.16 -8.78
CA ILE A 195 7.73 -18.74 -8.54
C ILE A 195 6.94 -18.84 -9.84
N MET A 196 6.00 -19.77 -9.88
CA MET A 196 5.18 -20.07 -11.07
C MET A 196 3.82 -19.39 -11.07
N SER A 197 3.34 -18.91 -9.93
CA SER A 197 2.01 -18.28 -9.82
C SER A 197 1.96 -17.25 -8.68
N VAL A 198 1.06 -16.28 -8.84
CA VAL A 198 0.73 -15.27 -7.83
C VAL A 198 -0.78 -15.31 -7.54
N PRO A 199 -1.24 -14.90 -6.35
CA PRO A 199 -0.41 -14.47 -5.22
C PRO A 199 0.37 -15.63 -4.62
N CYS A 200 1.58 -15.35 -4.19
CA CYS A 200 2.32 -16.23 -3.28
C CYS A 200 2.97 -15.41 -2.17
N PHE A 201 3.23 -16.03 -1.05
CA PHE A 201 3.80 -15.38 0.12
C PHE A 201 4.52 -16.38 1.01
N PHE A 202 5.35 -15.84 1.89
CA PHE A 202 5.92 -16.57 3.01
C PHE A 202 5.84 -15.72 4.28
N ILE A 203 5.92 -16.39 5.42
CA ILE A 203 5.93 -15.77 6.74
C ILE A 203 7.30 -16.08 7.35
N ASP A 204 8.07 -15.04 7.67
CA ASP A 204 9.39 -15.08 8.31
C ASP A 204 10.45 -15.86 7.52
N ASP A 205 10.19 -17.11 7.17
CA ASP A 205 11.11 -18.01 6.45
C ASP A 205 10.75 -18.12 4.96
N ASP A 206 11.64 -17.65 4.10
CA ASP A 206 11.51 -17.68 2.64
C ASP A 206 11.63 -19.07 2.00
N ALA A 207 11.97 -20.10 2.78
CA ALA A 207 11.95 -21.51 2.32
C ALA A 207 10.54 -22.11 2.25
N LYS A 208 9.55 -21.47 2.87
CA LYS A 208 8.19 -22.00 3.01
C LYS A 208 7.16 -21.10 2.36
N PHE A 209 6.98 -21.30 1.03
CA PHE A 209 6.00 -20.55 0.24
C PHE A 209 4.57 -21.08 0.39
N HIS A 210 3.63 -20.15 0.48
CA HIS A 210 2.19 -20.40 0.39
C HIS A 210 1.65 -19.77 -0.88
N PHE A 211 0.66 -20.39 -1.49
CA PHE A 211 0.08 -19.95 -2.76
C PHE A 211 -1.43 -19.71 -2.65
N GLY A 212 -1.91 -18.84 -3.54
CA GLY A 212 -3.32 -18.51 -3.67
C GLY A 212 -3.80 -17.50 -2.63
N LYS A 213 -5.01 -17.00 -2.86
CA LYS A 213 -5.65 -16.04 -1.98
C LYS A 213 -5.92 -16.64 -0.59
N LYS A 214 -5.88 -15.79 0.43
CA LYS A 214 -6.20 -16.13 1.81
C LYS A 214 -7.01 -15.00 2.43
N ASN A 215 -8.00 -15.34 3.22
CA ASN A 215 -8.68 -14.41 4.10
C ASN A 215 -7.94 -14.28 5.44
N ILE A 216 -8.40 -13.39 6.32
CA ILE A 216 -7.78 -13.12 7.63
C ILE A 216 -7.65 -14.41 8.44
N SER A 217 -8.74 -15.19 8.59
CA SER A 217 -8.72 -16.43 9.38
C SER A 217 -7.69 -17.43 8.88
N GLN A 218 -7.57 -17.60 7.56
CA GLN A 218 -6.59 -18.51 6.95
C GLN A 218 -5.13 -18.04 7.15
N ILE A 219 -4.88 -16.73 7.17
CA ILE A 219 -3.55 -16.19 7.48
C ILE A 219 -3.23 -16.42 8.95
N LEU A 220 -4.21 -16.22 9.84
CA LEU A 220 -4.05 -16.48 11.28
C LEU A 220 -3.74 -17.94 11.55
N ASP A 221 -4.38 -18.89 10.84
CA ASP A 221 -4.05 -20.32 10.96
C ASP A 221 -2.57 -20.59 10.66
N LEU A 222 -1.99 -19.90 9.68
CA LEU A 222 -0.58 -20.04 9.33
C LEU A 222 0.34 -19.38 10.36
N LEU A 223 0.01 -18.19 10.86
CA LEU A 223 0.78 -17.51 11.93
C LEU A 223 0.84 -18.36 13.20
N GLU A 224 -0.29 -18.92 13.62
CA GLU A 224 -0.36 -19.80 14.80
C GLU A 224 0.45 -21.09 14.60
N GLN A 225 0.57 -21.59 13.36
CA GLN A 225 1.43 -22.75 13.06
C GLN A 225 2.92 -22.37 13.14
N GLU A 226 3.32 -21.17 12.71
CA GLU A 226 4.71 -20.72 12.85
C GLU A 226 5.07 -20.54 14.32
N GLU A 227 4.22 -19.90 15.14
CA GLU A 227 4.42 -19.76 16.59
C GLU A 227 4.52 -21.13 17.30
N ALA A 228 3.76 -22.13 16.86
CA ALA A 228 3.80 -23.46 17.46
C ALA A 228 5.06 -24.28 17.12
N ASN A 229 5.78 -23.87 16.05
CA ASN A 229 6.99 -24.55 15.56
C ASN A 229 8.30 -23.84 15.98
N ALA A 230 8.21 -22.65 16.57
CA ALA A 230 9.33 -21.86 17.03
C ALA A 230 9.79 -22.31 18.44
#